data_5aea0937c326f720befc21ef081a74d4
#
_entry.id   5aea0937c326f720befc21ef081a74d4
#
_cell.length_a   1.000
_cell.length_b   1.000
_cell.length_c   1.000
_cell.angle_alpha   90.00
_cell.angle_beta   90.00
_cell.angle_gamma   90.00
#
_symmetry.space_group_name_H-M   'P 1'
#
loop_
_entity.id
_entity.type
_entity.pdbx_description
1 polymer ?
#
loop_
_entity_poly.entity_id
_entity_poly.type
_entity_poly.pdbx_seq_one_letter_code
_entity_poly.pdbx_strand_id
1 'polypeptide(L)'
;MINKLIAIIILTTSQLSAQLELDKKFAIYSFGEGGNLKMLYDRRQRPQALKEGNEIYLVYNGNKVNEDEKPKTMPIITSFNLKTKTFGNSYNLGSASSDHHYCPIIWADKKMKINVFYGAHNSQGIHLISKNKLSIGKSMDDWEKGTFLETPVSYPSFSTSAFGDIIYFRNGGHTTNWRYAQKKDNEKYWTTIDIPTTDLDISGMFEWSSYHSYILSDDKKFMHIAFISYDDNKENNPGRYFNERYNSIVTNDYKYNLYYLKIDLQTQRAYNFFGKSLKLPIDLNTANKDCIIWNTEGRGSGIPPQIIEDKNGNPAFLHVITEENINKLQYYFVKFLNKKWTKSPIRSSNHQWNNADIIFKKNKYHAYLITGDKVIKTPFDDAQKFLNQKGLKNWTKINELSGGYMDKHGGGQIEEWVSEDGINWNFYKKIVPENTDSDWRFNNIQFIKDRFGNQIKDAFIFYGWNISKERQTSGFLYLDN
;
A
#
# COMPACT_ATOMS: atom_id res chain seq x y z
N MET A 1 48.01 -27.52 -26.16
CA MET A 1 46.54 -27.23 -26.26
C MET A 1 45.86 -27.11 -24.87
N ILE A 2 46.23 -27.91 -23.88
CA ILE A 2 45.62 -27.92 -22.54
C ILE A 2 45.84 -26.59 -21.78
N ASN A 3 47.00 -25.97 -21.87
CA ASN A 3 47.31 -24.73 -21.18
C ASN A 3 46.54 -23.49 -21.71
N LYS A 4 46.10 -23.51 -22.99
CA LYS A 4 45.26 -22.45 -23.54
C LYS A 4 43.78 -22.59 -23.11
N LEU A 5 43.30 -23.82 -22.89
CA LEU A 5 41.94 -24.09 -22.44
C LEU A 5 41.73 -23.67 -20.97
N ILE A 6 42.73 -23.91 -20.12
CA ILE A 6 42.71 -23.52 -18.69
C ILE A 6 42.71 -21.97 -18.55
N ALA A 7 43.49 -21.26 -19.38
CA ALA A 7 43.51 -19.80 -19.36
C ALA A 7 42.18 -19.17 -19.77
N ILE A 8 41.46 -19.77 -20.73
CA ILE A 8 40.13 -19.29 -21.20
C ILE A 8 39.08 -19.56 -20.12
N ILE A 9 39.12 -20.70 -19.42
CA ILE A 9 38.15 -21.02 -18.36
C ILE A 9 38.36 -20.10 -17.14
N ILE A 10 39.61 -19.77 -16.78
CA ILE A 10 39.90 -18.86 -15.67
C ILE A 10 39.50 -17.42 -16.02
N LEU A 11 39.71 -16.98 -17.27
CA LEU A 11 39.24 -15.64 -17.72
C LEU A 11 37.73 -15.52 -17.75
N THR A 12 37.01 -16.55 -18.19
CA THR A 12 35.54 -16.52 -18.23
C THR A 12 34.91 -16.59 -16.84
N THR A 13 35.50 -17.36 -15.91
CA THR A 13 35.00 -17.40 -14.52
C THR A 13 35.34 -16.11 -13.75
N SER A 14 36.49 -15.49 -13.98
CA SER A 14 36.84 -14.20 -13.37
C SER A 14 36.02 -13.05 -13.95
N GLN A 15 35.66 -13.06 -15.25
CA GLN A 15 34.76 -12.09 -15.83
C GLN A 15 33.32 -12.30 -15.36
N LEU A 16 32.85 -13.55 -15.22
CA LEU A 16 31.52 -13.84 -14.66
C LEU A 16 31.43 -13.44 -13.18
N SER A 17 32.45 -13.70 -12.37
CA SER A 17 32.48 -13.27 -10.97
C SER A 17 32.63 -11.76 -10.81
N ALA A 18 33.43 -11.11 -11.65
CA ALA A 18 33.52 -9.65 -11.68
C ALA A 18 32.26 -9.00 -12.18
N GLN A 19 31.51 -9.62 -13.10
CA GLN A 19 30.23 -9.13 -13.57
C GLN A 19 29.13 -9.36 -12.53
N LEU A 20 29.20 -10.42 -11.73
CA LEU A 20 28.33 -10.69 -10.59
C LEU A 20 28.63 -9.76 -9.38
N GLU A 21 29.86 -9.30 -9.18
CA GLU A 21 30.19 -8.30 -8.17
C GLU A 21 29.89 -6.85 -8.61
N LEU A 22 29.93 -6.57 -9.90
CA LEU A 22 29.58 -5.25 -10.45
C LEU A 22 28.08 -4.94 -10.47
N ASP A 23 27.20 -5.92 -10.24
CA ASP A 23 25.75 -5.77 -10.30
C ASP A 23 25.04 -5.55 -8.95
N LYS A 24 25.73 -5.54 -7.82
CA LYS A 24 25.14 -5.10 -6.55
C LYS A 24 25.12 -3.57 -6.42
N LYS A 25 24.35 -2.92 -7.28
CA LYS A 25 24.11 -1.46 -7.19
C LYS A 25 23.11 -1.07 -6.11
N PHE A 26 22.69 -1.98 -5.24
CA PHE A 26 21.75 -1.69 -4.16
C PHE A 26 22.17 -2.36 -2.85
N ALA A 27 21.69 -1.81 -1.75
CA ALA A 27 21.85 -2.37 -0.41
C ALA A 27 20.49 -2.52 0.26
N ILE A 28 20.34 -3.54 1.12
CA ILE A 28 19.15 -3.78 1.91
C ILE A 28 19.56 -3.91 3.38
N TYR A 29 18.89 -3.13 4.22
CA TYR A 29 19.13 -3.08 5.66
C TYR A 29 17.86 -3.53 6.39
N SER A 30 17.99 -4.51 7.31
CA SER A 30 16.84 -4.99 8.11
C SER A 30 16.60 -4.09 9.31
N PHE A 31 15.32 -3.93 9.69
CA PHE A 31 14.90 -3.23 10.90
C PHE A 31 13.68 -3.90 11.52
N GLY A 32 13.54 -3.76 12.82
CA GLY A 32 12.43 -4.33 13.57
C GLY A 32 12.38 -5.86 13.48
N GLU A 33 12.37 -6.52 14.61
CA GLU A 33 12.35 -7.98 14.69
C GLU A 33 11.10 -8.45 15.42
N GLY A 34 10.65 -9.64 15.05
CA GLY A 34 9.53 -10.30 15.69
C GLY A 34 8.19 -9.68 15.29
N GLY A 35 7.15 -10.40 15.57
CA GLY A 35 5.79 -10.00 15.26
C GLY A 35 5.16 -10.93 14.24
N ASN A 36 3.86 -11.05 14.36
CA ASN A 36 3.03 -11.89 13.50
C ASN A 36 1.87 -11.09 12.90
N LEU A 37 1.96 -9.77 12.95
CA LEU A 37 1.00 -8.87 12.33
C LEU A 37 1.71 -7.98 11.32
N LYS A 38 0.96 -7.32 10.45
CA LYS A 38 1.49 -6.38 9.47
C LYS A 38 2.39 -5.34 10.14
N MET A 39 3.67 -5.35 9.82
CA MET A 39 4.61 -4.31 10.25
C MET A 39 4.36 -3.00 9.52
N LEU A 40 4.12 -3.08 8.21
CA LEU A 40 3.79 -1.94 7.36
C LEU A 40 2.39 -2.11 6.78
N TYR A 41 1.70 -1.01 6.55
CA TYR A 41 0.39 -1.04 5.93
C TYR A 41 0.48 -0.85 4.41
N ASP A 42 -0.58 -1.18 3.70
CA ASP A 42 -0.65 -0.98 2.26
C ASP A 42 -0.89 0.50 1.89
N ARG A 43 -1.06 0.78 0.61
CA ARG A 43 -1.17 2.14 0.07
C ARG A 43 -2.31 3.00 0.61
N ARG A 44 -3.23 2.41 1.35
CA ARG A 44 -4.33 3.15 1.99
C ARG A 44 -3.88 3.93 3.23
N GLN A 45 -2.71 3.63 3.80
CA GLN A 45 -2.21 4.23 5.05
C GLN A 45 -0.71 4.52 4.94
N ARG A 46 -0.35 5.73 4.54
CA ARG A 46 1.02 6.17 4.20
C ARG A 46 1.24 7.64 4.58
N PRO A 47 2.48 8.12 4.65
CA PRO A 47 3.75 7.40 4.56
C PRO A 47 4.17 6.76 5.89
N GLN A 48 5.01 5.72 5.83
CA GLN A 48 5.61 5.08 6.99
C GLN A 48 7.12 5.31 7.08
N ALA A 49 7.67 6.02 6.11
CA ALA A 49 9.06 6.46 6.10
C ALA A 49 9.17 7.88 5.55
N LEU A 50 10.08 8.65 6.14
CA LEU A 50 10.37 10.04 5.81
C LEU A 50 11.88 10.22 5.67
N LYS A 51 12.36 10.75 4.53
CA LYS A 51 13.77 11.13 4.35
C LYS A 51 13.96 12.62 4.56
N GLU A 52 14.89 12.99 5.42
CA GLU A 52 15.34 14.38 5.56
C GLU A 52 16.86 14.43 5.78
N GLY A 53 17.56 15.14 4.90
CA GLY A 53 19.02 15.19 4.93
C GLY A 53 19.64 13.81 4.83
N ASN A 54 20.44 13.43 5.84
CA ASN A 54 21.09 12.13 5.93
C ASN A 54 20.34 11.10 6.78
N GLU A 55 19.13 11.43 7.23
CA GLU A 55 18.32 10.53 8.05
C GLU A 55 17.10 10.06 7.29
N ILE A 56 16.74 8.79 7.48
CA ILE A 56 15.46 8.21 7.14
C ILE A 56 14.78 7.82 8.44
N TYR A 57 13.67 8.46 8.75
CA TYR A 57 12.82 8.14 9.91
C TYR A 57 11.77 7.12 9.49
N LEU A 58 11.57 6.09 10.31
CA LEU A 58 10.66 5.00 10.02
C LEU A 58 9.72 4.76 11.19
N VAL A 59 8.46 4.48 10.86
CA VAL A 59 7.47 4.04 11.82
C VAL A 59 6.82 2.75 11.35
N TYR A 60 6.55 1.85 12.27
CA TYR A 60 5.97 0.54 11.94
C TYR A 60 5.23 -0.07 13.13
N ASN A 61 4.43 -1.08 12.85
CA ASN A 61 3.87 -1.94 13.89
C ASN A 61 4.94 -2.93 14.34
N GLY A 62 5.48 -2.71 15.54
CA GLY A 62 6.36 -3.66 16.20
C GLY A 62 5.57 -4.72 16.97
N ASN A 63 6.28 -5.65 17.55
CA ASN A 63 5.71 -6.73 18.32
C ASN A 63 5.77 -6.44 19.84
N LYS A 64 4.69 -6.75 20.56
CA LYS A 64 4.75 -7.01 21.98
C LYS A 64 4.60 -8.51 22.19
N VAL A 65 5.67 -9.18 22.57
CA VAL A 65 5.65 -10.59 22.92
C VAL A 65 5.29 -10.70 24.40
N ASN A 66 4.04 -11.11 24.68
CA ASN A 66 3.76 -11.87 25.91
C ASN A 66 3.41 -13.28 25.41
N GLU A 67 4.11 -14.28 25.88
CA GLU A 67 3.99 -15.66 25.40
C GLU A 67 2.57 -16.24 25.51
N ASP A 68 1.73 -15.69 26.37
CA ASP A 68 0.39 -16.19 26.69
C ASP A 68 -0.78 -15.40 26.06
N GLU A 69 -0.53 -14.35 25.27
CA GLU A 69 -1.59 -13.51 24.74
C GLU A 69 -1.67 -13.54 23.21
N LYS A 70 -2.88 -13.21 22.69
CA LYS A 70 -3.07 -12.94 21.26
C LYS A 70 -2.05 -11.92 20.79
N PRO A 71 -1.54 -12.06 19.55
CA PRO A 71 -0.56 -11.13 18.99
C PRO A 71 -1.04 -9.69 19.07
N LYS A 72 -0.18 -8.82 19.58
CA LYS A 72 -0.44 -7.38 19.65
C LYS A 72 0.66 -6.63 18.90
N THR A 73 0.30 -5.51 18.31
CA THR A 73 1.23 -4.57 17.67
C THR A 73 1.40 -3.32 18.52
N MET A 74 2.55 -2.70 18.43
CA MET A 74 2.87 -1.41 19.04
C MET A 74 3.41 -0.45 17.98
N PRO A 75 3.07 0.83 18.01
CA PRO A 75 3.71 1.81 17.14
C PRO A 75 5.16 2.02 17.58
N ILE A 76 6.08 1.64 16.71
CA ILE A 76 7.53 1.79 16.92
C ILE A 76 8.07 2.87 15.98
N ILE A 77 9.07 3.61 16.46
CA ILE A 77 9.85 4.56 15.65
C ILE A 77 11.33 4.23 15.74
N THR A 78 12.03 4.43 14.62
CA THR A 78 13.49 4.35 14.51
C THR A 78 14.00 5.31 13.44
N SER A 79 15.31 5.48 13.33
CA SER A 79 15.93 6.20 12.22
C SER A 79 17.09 5.41 11.63
N PHE A 80 17.39 5.68 10.36
CA PHE A 80 18.55 5.13 9.65
C PHE A 80 19.43 6.28 9.15
N ASN A 81 20.72 6.24 9.50
CA ASN A 81 21.66 7.24 9.05
C ASN A 81 22.32 6.81 7.74
N LEU A 82 22.14 7.60 6.68
CA LEU A 82 22.65 7.31 5.33
C LEU A 82 24.19 7.37 5.23
N LYS A 83 24.88 8.08 6.14
CA LYS A 83 26.35 8.17 6.14
C LYS A 83 26.98 6.96 6.80
N THR A 84 26.50 6.60 7.99
CA THR A 84 27.03 5.46 8.76
C THR A 84 26.45 4.13 8.30
N LYS A 85 25.33 4.16 7.54
CA LYS A 85 24.61 2.96 7.09
C LYS A 85 24.11 2.10 8.25
N THR A 86 23.69 2.73 9.35
CA THR A 86 23.22 2.05 10.56
C THR A 86 21.88 2.59 11.04
N PHE A 87 21.07 1.71 11.63
CA PHE A 87 19.90 2.11 12.38
C PHE A 87 20.27 2.66 13.75
N GLY A 88 19.57 3.70 14.16
CA GLY A 88 19.55 4.19 15.53
C GLY A 88 18.70 3.31 16.45
N ASN A 89 18.55 3.74 17.69
CA ASN A 89 17.67 3.06 18.64
C ASN A 89 16.22 3.12 18.19
N SER A 90 15.48 2.05 18.39
CA SER A 90 14.05 1.99 18.25
C SER A 90 13.36 2.04 19.60
N TYR A 91 12.20 2.66 19.67
CA TYR A 91 11.39 2.66 20.89
C TYR A 91 9.89 2.77 20.58
N ASN A 92 9.10 2.39 21.57
CA ASN A 92 7.65 2.35 21.49
C ASN A 92 7.03 3.74 21.71
N LEU A 93 6.08 4.14 20.85
CA LEU A 93 5.35 5.39 20.92
C LEU A 93 3.99 5.28 21.65
N GLY A 94 3.54 4.09 22.01
CA GLY A 94 2.24 3.95 22.63
C GLY A 94 1.84 2.54 23.00
N SER A 95 0.56 2.35 23.29
CA SER A 95 0.00 1.08 23.76
C SER A 95 -0.09 0.05 22.64
N ALA A 96 0.00 -1.21 23.02
CA ALA A 96 -0.21 -2.34 22.13
C ALA A 96 -1.68 -2.52 21.75
N SER A 97 -1.94 -2.96 20.52
CA SER A 97 -3.27 -3.29 20.00
C SER A 97 -3.26 -4.62 19.26
N SER A 98 -4.38 -5.34 19.29
CA SER A 98 -4.59 -6.51 18.44
C SER A 98 -5.03 -6.14 17.01
N ASP A 99 -5.29 -4.87 16.74
CA ASP A 99 -5.69 -4.38 15.42
C ASP A 99 -4.48 -3.86 14.64
N HIS A 100 -4.11 -4.57 13.58
CA HIS A 100 -3.00 -4.19 12.70
C HIS A 100 -3.26 -2.91 11.89
N HIS A 101 -4.50 -2.43 11.82
CA HIS A 101 -4.83 -1.16 11.18
C HIS A 101 -4.36 0.05 11.98
N TYR A 102 -3.99 -0.14 13.25
CA TYR A 102 -3.42 0.91 14.10
C TYR A 102 -2.00 1.32 13.70
N CYS A 103 -1.57 0.90 12.51
CA CYS A 103 -0.26 1.17 11.96
C CYS A 103 0.05 2.67 11.92
N PRO A 104 1.24 3.10 12.34
CA PRO A 104 1.61 4.52 12.34
C PRO A 104 1.91 5.05 10.94
N ILE A 105 1.70 6.36 10.75
CA ILE A 105 2.21 7.16 9.64
C ILE A 105 3.08 8.29 10.17
N ILE A 106 4.00 8.83 9.34
CA ILE A 106 5.00 9.82 9.73
C ILE A 106 5.14 10.92 8.68
N TRP A 107 5.32 12.17 9.12
CA TRP A 107 5.68 13.29 8.26
C TRP A 107 6.45 14.35 9.05
N ALA A 108 7.08 15.30 8.37
CA ALA A 108 7.61 16.52 8.98
C ALA A 108 6.74 17.71 8.60
N ASP A 109 6.41 18.53 9.57
CA ASP A 109 5.69 19.79 9.35
C ASP A 109 6.64 20.92 8.87
N LYS A 110 6.09 22.07 8.53
CA LYS A 110 6.85 23.24 8.09
C LYS A 110 7.82 23.79 9.15
N LYS A 111 7.57 23.52 10.43
CA LYS A 111 8.47 23.85 11.53
C LYS A 111 9.59 22.82 11.69
N MET A 112 9.67 21.85 10.78
CA MET A 112 10.59 20.72 10.81
C MET A 112 10.39 19.81 12.04
N LYS A 113 9.20 19.79 12.62
CA LYS A 113 8.83 18.85 13.67
C LYS A 113 8.37 17.53 13.03
N ILE A 114 8.82 16.40 13.57
CA ILE A 114 8.35 15.10 13.14
C ILE A 114 7.00 14.84 13.79
N ASN A 115 6.04 14.44 12.99
CA ASN A 115 4.70 14.11 13.40
C ASN A 115 4.46 12.62 13.16
N VAL A 116 3.83 11.95 14.12
CA VAL A 116 3.40 10.55 14.00
C VAL A 116 1.92 10.46 14.36
N PHE A 117 1.17 9.73 13.55
CA PHE A 117 -0.24 9.47 13.80
C PHE A 117 -0.50 7.97 13.72
N TYR A 118 -1.13 7.40 14.73
CA TYR A 118 -1.41 5.97 14.84
C TYR A 118 -2.71 5.68 15.58
N GLY A 119 -3.13 4.41 15.59
CA GLY A 119 -4.33 3.98 16.32
C GLY A 119 -5.63 4.41 15.64
N ALA A 120 -5.60 4.70 14.34
CA ALA A 120 -6.72 5.22 13.58
C ALA A 120 -7.40 4.12 12.76
N HIS A 121 -8.34 3.41 13.37
CA HIS A 121 -9.27 2.52 12.71
C HIS A 121 -10.63 2.61 13.41
N ASN A 122 -11.56 3.33 12.82
CA ASN A 122 -12.83 3.72 13.44
C ASN A 122 -12.65 4.42 14.80
N SER A 123 -11.59 5.22 14.90
CA SER A 123 -11.20 5.93 16.14
C SER A 123 -10.52 7.25 15.79
N GLN A 124 -10.42 8.16 16.75
CA GLN A 124 -9.75 9.44 16.55
C GLN A 124 -8.23 9.31 16.37
N GLY A 125 -7.65 8.16 16.76
CA GLY A 125 -6.21 7.96 16.75
C GLY A 125 -5.46 8.80 17.77
N ILE A 126 -4.13 8.72 17.71
CA ILE A 126 -3.21 9.47 18.57
C ILE A 126 -2.22 10.21 17.68
N HIS A 127 -2.11 11.52 17.86
CA HIS A 127 -1.15 12.36 17.18
C HIS A 127 -0.05 12.79 18.14
N LEU A 128 1.19 12.54 17.74
CA LEU A 128 2.39 12.94 18.47
C LEU A 128 3.23 13.88 17.61
N ILE A 129 3.85 14.87 18.25
CA ILE A 129 4.72 15.86 17.62
C ILE A 129 6.06 15.86 18.37
N SER A 130 7.18 15.75 17.67
CA SER A 130 8.50 15.80 18.30
C SER A 130 8.76 17.17 18.94
N LYS A 131 9.36 17.20 20.14
CA LYS A 131 9.75 18.45 20.81
C LYS A 131 10.87 19.19 20.08
N ASN A 132 11.78 18.42 19.45
CA ASN A 132 12.93 18.95 18.72
C ASN A 132 12.74 18.81 17.20
N LYS A 133 13.35 19.74 16.45
CA LYS A 133 13.33 19.72 14.99
C LYS A 133 14.08 18.50 14.45
N LEU A 134 13.49 17.78 13.50
CA LEU A 134 14.07 16.65 12.79
C LEU A 134 14.77 15.66 13.74
N SER A 135 14.14 15.41 14.88
CA SER A 135 14.65 14.49 15.88
C SER A 135 13.50 13.65 16.42
N ILE A 136 13.70 12.34 16.44
CA ILE A 136 12.76 11.41 17.07
C ILE A 136 12.99 11.30 18.59
N GLY A 137 14.11 11.86 19.12
CA GLY A 137 14.42 11.75 20.53
C GLY A 137 14.87 10.34 20.94
N LYS A 138 14.69 10.02 22.22
CA LYS A 138 15.09 8.72 22.80
C LYS A 138 13.96 8.03 23.55
N SER A 139 12.90 8.73 23.87
CA SER A 139 11.77 8.23 24.64
C SER A 139 10.49 9.03 24.36
N MET A 140 9.40 8.64 24.96
CA MET A 140 8.12 9.36 24.89
C MET A 140 8.19 10.77 25.48
N ASP A 141 9.15 11.05 26.35
CA ASP A 141 9.35 12.41 26.93
C ASP A 141 9.79 13.43 25.89
N ASP A 142 10.30 12.99 24.75
CA ASP A 142 10.69 13.85 23.62
C ASP A 142 9.52 14.23 22.70
N TRP A 143 8.31 13.82 23.06
CA TRP A 143 7.08 14.06 22.29
C TRP A 143 6.07 14.86 23.05
N GLU A 144 5.25 15.60 22.33
CA GLU A 144 4.06 16.26 22.82
C GLU A 144 2.81 15.78 22.06
N LYS A 145 1.66 15.82 22.71
CA LYS A 145 0.39 15.47 22.05
C LYS A 145 0.02 16.59 21.07
N GLY A 146 -0.24 16.20 19.84
CA GLY A 146 -0.83 17.07 18.84
C GLY A 146 -2.36 17.07 18.94
N THR A 147 -2.96 18.07 18.30
CA THR A 147 -4.39 18.05 18.00
C THR A 147 -4.57 17.49 16.60
N PHE A 148 -5.47 16.55 16.44
CA PHE A 148 -5.78 15.95 15.15
C PHE A 148 -7.27 16.14 14.82
N LEU A 149 -7.85 15.23 14.05
CA LEU A 149 -9.25 15.33 13.64
C LEU A 149 -10.19 15.00 14.81
N GLU A 150 -11.29 15.71 14.90
CA GLU A 150 -12.33 15.42 15.90
C GLU A 150 -13.21 14.22 15.52
N THR A 151 -13.15 13.79 14.26
CA THR A 151 -13.92 12.67 13.71
C THR A 151 -13.16 11.34 13.79
N PRO A 152 -13.83 10.20 13.89
CA PRO A 152 -13.19 8.90 13.72
C PRO A 152 -12.55 8.76 12.33
N VAL A 153 -11.34 8.20 12.30
CA VAL A 153 -10.52 8.05 11.11
C VAL A 153 -10.18 6.58 10.89
N SER A 154 -10.18 6.14 9.64
CA SER A 154 -9.59 4.88 9.21
C SER A 154 -8.73 5.10 7.98
N TYR A 155 -7.62 4.38 7.89
CA TYR A 155 -6.70 4.42 6.75
C TYR A 155 -6.17 5.83 6.44
N PRO A 156 -5.60 6.56 7.40
CA PRO A 156 -5.07 7.89 7.16
C PRO A 156 -3.86 7.85 6.23
N SER A 157 -3.86 8.75 5.27
CA SER A 157 -2.73 8.90 4.35
C SER A 157 -2.40 10.38 4.17
N PHE A 158 -1.14 10.75 4.45
CA PHE A 158 -0.67 12.12 4.50
C PHE A 158 0.08 12.54 3.22
N SER A 159 -0.10 13.80 2.83
CA SER A 159 0.71 14.46 1.79
C SER A 159 0.76 15.97 2.01
N THR A 160 1.83 16.61 1.51
CA THR A 160 1.96 18.08 1.49
C THR A 160 1.60 18.61 0.11
N SER A 161 0.55 19.43 0.04
CA SER A 161 0.07 20.05 -1.20
C SER A 161 0.62 21.48 -1.39
N ALA A 162 0.34 22.07 -2.56
CA ALA A 162 0.64 23.48 -2.81
C ALA A 162 -0.14 24.45 -1.90
N PHE A 163 -1.22 23.97 -1.26
CA PHE A 163 -2.12 24.79 -0.43
C PHE A 163 -2.12 24.39 1.05
N GLY A 164 -1.14 23.60 1.47
CA GLY A 164 -1.01 23.09 2.84
C GLY A 164 -1.01 21.56 2.91
N ASP A 165 -0.98 21.07 4.13
CA ASP A 165 -0.95 19.64 4.41
C ASP A 165 -2.33 19.02 4.25
N ILE A 166 -2.37 17.76 3.78
CA ILE A 166 -3.59 17.00 3.53
C ILE A 166 -3.50 15.65 4.21
N ILE A 167 -4.58 15.22 4.84
CA ILE A 167 -4.81 13.84 5.22
C ILE A 167 -6.08 13.35 4.54
N TYR A 168 -5.93 12.28 3.76
CA TYR A 168 -7.03 11.56 3.13
C TYR A 168 -7.35 10.32 3.94
N PHE A 169 -8.61 10.05 4.20
CA PHE A 169 -9.04 8.98 5.11
C PHE A 169 -10.47 8.53 4.85
N ARG A 170 -10.80 7.34 5.34
CA ARG A 170 -12.19 6.92 5.51
C ARG A 170 -12.70 7.48 6.84
N ASN A 171 -13.87 8.09 6.84
CA ASN A 171 -14.49 8.68 8.02
C ASN A 171 -15.19 7.61 8.85
N GLY A 172 -14.50 7.03 9.82
CA GLY A 172 -15.04 5.97 10.67
C GLY A 172 -14.80 4.56 10.14
N GLY A 173 -15.79 3.70 10.28
CA GLY A 173 -15.70 2.27 9.96
C GLY A 173 -15.94 1.92 8.50
N HIS A 174 -16.29 0.66 8.25
CA HIS A 174 -16.43 0.10 6.91
C HIS A 174 -17.64 0.66 6.13
N THR A 175 -18.67 1.11 6.82
CA THR A 175 -19.92 1.61 6.24
C THR A 175 -19.95 3.13 6.14
N THR A 176 -18.81 3.78 5.89
CA THR A 176 -18.72 5.24 5.85
C THR A 176 -17.98 5.74 4.61
N ASN A 177 -18.04 7.03 4.39
CA ASN A 177 -17.50 7.69 3.21
C ASN A 177 -16.01 8.02 3.35
N TRP A 178 -15.37 8.35 2.23
CA TRP A 178 -14.01 8.87 2.18
C TRP A 178 -14.03 10.40 2.15
N ARG A 179 -13.06 10.99 2.87
CA ARG A 179 -12.90 12.44 3.02
C ARG A 179 -11.43 12.82 3.04
N TYR A 180 -11.19 14.10 3.04
CA TYR A 180 -9.88 14.64 3.41
C TYR A 180 -10.03 15.81 4.35
N ALA A 181 -8.98 16.05 5.13
CA ALA A 181 -8.80 17.25 5.91
C ALA A 181 -7.58 17.99 5.37
N GLN A 182 -7.64 19.31 5.41
CA GLN A 182 -6.58 20.21 5.01
C GLN A 182 -6.13 21.06 6.20
N LYS A 183 -4.83 21.31 6.28
CA LYS A 183 -4.26 22.28 7.20
C LYS A 183 -3.46 23.28 6.38
N LYS A 184 -3.99 24.48 6.20
CA LYS A 184 -3.30 25.56 5.48
C LYS A 184 -2.08 26.04 6.26
N ASP A 185 -1.16 26.67 5.57
CA ASP A 185 0.15 27.03 6.10
C ASP A 185 0.15 27.84 7.40
N ASN A 186 -0.82 28.70 7.57
CA ASN A 186 -0.95 29.58 8.75
C ASN A 186 -2.01 29.12 9.74
N GLU A 187 -2.62 27.97 9.49
CA GLU A 187 -3.66 27.42 10.37
C GLU A 187 -3.06 26.52 11.45
N LYS A 188 -3.61 26.61 12.64
CA LYS A 188 -3.23 25.79 13.79
C LYS A 188 -3.89 24.42 13.73
N TYR A 189 -5.10 24.36 13.20
CA TYR A 189 -5.98 23.19 13.24
C TYR A 189 -6.21 22.63 11.84
N TRP A 190 -6.54 21.34 11.80
CA TRP A 190 -7.02 20.67 10.61
C TRP A 190 -8.48 21.01 10.37
N THR A 191 -8.82 21.29 9.14
CA THR A 191 -10.21 21.49 8.70
C THR A 191 -10.63 20.32 7.83
N THR A 192 -11.58 19.53 8.30
CA THR A 192 -12.19 18.47 7.49
C THR A 192 -13.07 19.10 6.42
N ILE A 193 -12.93 18.67 5.19
CA ILE A 193 -13.82 19.11 4.10
C ILE A 193 -15.17 18.46 4.28
N ASP A 194 -16.22 19.29 4.33
CA ASP A 194 -17.58 18.86 4.69
C ASP A 194 -18.19 17.86 3.71
N ILE A 195 -17.91 18.04 2.41
CA ILE A 195 -18.49 17.18 1.37
C ILE A 195 -17.58 15.95 1.19
N PRO A 196 -18.09 14.73 1.41
CA PRO A 196 -17.32 13.51 1.18
C PRO A 196 -16.93 13.34 -0.30
N THR A 197 -15.84 12.62 -0.55
CA THR A 197 -15.42 12.25 -1.91
C THR A 197 -16.33 11.20 -2.51
N THR A 198 -16.64 10.17 -1.74
CA THR A 198 -17.61 9.13 -2.12
C THR A 198 -18.63 8.95 -1.01
N ASP A 199 -19.82 8.59 -1.40
CA ASP A 199 -20.91 8.31 -0.48
C ASP A 199 -21.32 6.84 -0.55
N LEU A 200 -21.79 6.33 0.57
CA LEU A 200 -22.50 5.06 0.60
C LEU A 200 -23.96 5.30 0.29
N ASP A 201 -24.58 4.36 -0.35
CA ASP A 201 -26.04 4.33 -0.38
C ASP A 201 -26.58 4.06 1.02
N ILE A 202 -26.84 5.14 1.76
CA ILE A 202 -27.44 5.10 3.09
C ILE A 202 -28.95 4.87 3.06
N SER A 203 -29.56 4.67 1.90
CA SER A 203 -31.00 4.41 1.76
C SER A 203 -31.45 3.08 2.38
N GLY A 204 -30.53 2.33 2.96
CA GLY A 204 -30.78 1.04 3.63
C GLY A 204 -30.55 -0.18 2.73
N MET A 205 -30.23 0.04 1.50
CA MET A 205 -29.88 -1.04 0.56
C MET A 205 -28.41 -1.43 0.65
N PHE A 206 -27.55 -0.54 1.12
CA PHE A 206 -26.10 -0.72 1.34
C PHE A 206 -25.43 -1.46 0.21
N GLU A 207 -25.53 -0.92 -0.97
CA GLU A 207 -25.14 -1.65 -2.15
C GLU A 207 -23.69 -1.55 -2.46
N TRP A 208 -22.98 -0.54 -1.91
CA TRP A 208 -21.57 -0.42 -2.16
C TRP A 208 -20.81 0.35 -1.09
N SER A 209 -19.53 0.02 -1.00
CA SER A 209 -18.50 0.80 -0.34
C SER A 209 -17.31 0.90 -1.29
N SER A 210 -16.24 1.54 -0.88
CA SER A 210 -15.06 1.67 -1.73
C SER A 210 -13.77 1.68 -0.93
N TYR A 211 -12.69 1.20 -1.55
CA TYR A 211 -11.33 1.42 -1.07
C TYR A 211 -10.58 2.33 -2.02
N HIS A 212 -9.87 3.29 -1.45
CA HIS A 212 -9.20 4.35 -2.17
C HIS A 212 -7.69 4.29 -2.02
N SER A 213 -7.01 4.75 -3.07
CA SER A 213 -5.65 5.24 -3.05
C SER A 213 -5.61 6.63 -3.66
N TYR A 214 -4.60 7.43 -3.31
CA TYR A 214 -4.43 8.73 -3.90
C TYR A 214 -2.96 9.13 -4.00
N ILE A 215 -2.69 10.04 -4.90
CA ILE A 215 -1.45 10.81 -4.99
C ILE A 215 -1.79 12.28 -5.25
N LEU A 216 -0.84 13.16 -4.99
CA LEU A 216 -0.91 14.53 -5.51
C LEU A 216 -0.27 14.56 -6.90
N SER A 217 -0.76 15.46 -7.77
CA SER A 217 -0.08 15.81 -9.03
C SER A 217 1.33 16.33 -8.76
N ASP A 218 2.21 16.29 -9.75
CA ASP A 218 3.60 16.78 -9.65
C ASP A 218 3.66 18.25 -9.19
N ASP A 219 2.71 19.09 -9.65
CA ASP A 219 2.57 20.49 -9.21
C ASP A 219 1.83 20.63 -7.86
N LYS A 220 1.37 19.53 -7.26
CA LYS A 220 0.68 19.43 -5.96
C LYS A 220 -0.63 20.23 -5.83
N LYS A 221 -1.23 20.61 -6.95
CA LYS A 221 -2.50 21.34 -6.97
C LYS A 221 -3.72 20.44 -7.08
N PHE A 222 -3.54 19.24 -7.61
CA PHE A 222 -4.61 18.26 -7.77
C PHE A 222 -4.35 17.02 -6.92
N MET A 223 -5.42 16.44 -6.44
CA MET A 223 -5.42 15.12 -5.82
C MET A 223 -6.04 14.12 -6.79
N HIS A 224 -5.22 13.19 -7.29
CA HIS A 224 -5.66 12.05 -8.10
C HIS A 224 -6.11 10.94 -7.18
N ILE A 225 -7.35 10.49 -7.31
CA ILE A 225 -7.95 9.44 -6.49
C ILE A 225 -8.36 8.29 -7.40
N ALA A 226 -7.89 7.09 -7.08
CA ALA A 226 -8.38 5.86 -7.66
C ALA A 226 -9.10 5.04 -6.60
N PHE A 227 -10.20 4.41 -6.98
CA PHE A 227 -10.97 3.58 -6.08
C PHE A 227 -11.56 2.36 -6.75
N ILE A 228 -11.87 1.37 -5.93
CA ILE A 228 -12.48 0.10 -6.32
C ILE A 228 -13.74 -0.11 -5.51
N SER A 229 -14.77 -0.63 -6.14
CA SER A 229 -16.05 -0.89 -5.50
C SER A 229 -16.03 -2.21 -4.73
N TYR A 230 -16.55 -2.22 -3.52
CA TYR A 230 -16.86 -3.44 -2.83
C TYR A 230 -18.13 -3.32 -2.01
N ASP A 231 -18.76 -4.43 -1.74
CA ASP A 231 -20.02 -4.52 -1.03
C ASP A 231 -19.75 -5.00 0.40
N ASP A 232 -19.82 -4.08 1.34
CA ASP A 232 -19.53 -4.34 2.77
C ASP A 232 -20.70 -5.01 3.50
N ASN A 233 -21.88 -5.00 2.90
CA ASN A 233 -23.07 -5.59 3.50
C ASN A 233 -23.43 -6.98 2.98
N LYS A 234 -22.51 -7.62 2.28
CA LYS A 234 -22.70 -8.99 1.84
C LYS A 234 -22.98 -9.94 3.00
N GLU A 235 -22.49 -9.64 4.20
CA GLU A 235 -22.71 -10.47 5.38
C GLU A 235 -24.19 -10.70 5.70
N ASN A 236 -25.05 -9.72 5.44
CA ASN A 236 -26.49 -9.81 5.64
C ASN A 236 -27.25 -10.42 4.45
N ASN A 237 -26.59 -10.54 3.29
CA ASN A 237 -27.18 -11.11 2.08
C ASN A 237 -26.17 -12.03 1.37
N PRO A 238 -26.17 -13.32 1.70
CA PRO A 238 -25.26 -14.30 1.10
C PRO A 238 -25.26 -14.35 -0.43
N GLY A 239 -26.40 -14.07 -1.09
CA GLY A 239 -26.48 -14.05 -2.54
C GLY A 239 -25.55 -13.03 -3.21
N ARG A 240 -25.16 -11.97 -2.51
CA ARG A 240 -24.24 -10.95 -3.01
C ARG A 240 -22.79 -11.43 -3.11
N TYR A 241 -22.43 -12.52 -2.46
CA TYR A 241 -21.12 -13.15 -2.61
C TYR A 241 -21.02 -14.03 -3.85
N PHE A 242 -22.13 -14.30 -4.51
CA PHE A 242 -22.11 -15.07 -5.75
C PHE A 242 -21.58 -14.20 -6.89
N ASN A 243 -20.51 -14.70 -7.54
CA ASN A 243 -19.92 -14.06 -8.70
C ASN A 243 -20.34 -14.83 -9.95
N GLU A 244 -21.17 -14.22 -10.78
CA GLU A 244 -21.72 -14.84 -11.97
C GLU A 244 -20.66 -15.23 -12.99
N ARG A 245 -19.59 -14.43 -13.16
CA ARG A 245 -18.52 -14.73 -14.10
C ARG A 245 -17.86 -16.06 -13.81
N TYR A 246 -17.60 -16.34 -12.55
CA TYR A 246 -16.90 -17.55 -12.12
C TYR A 246 -17.85 -18.65 -11.66
N ASN A 247 -19.14 -18.39 -11.68
CA ASN A 247 -20.16 -19.28 -11.11
C ASN A 247 -19.74 -19.79 -9.71
N SER A 248 -19.30 -18.88 -8.85
CA SER A 248 -18.68 -19.19 -7.58
C SER A 248 -18.98 -18.13 -6.51
N ILE A 249 -18.86 -18.54 -5.26
CA ILE A 249 -18.93 -17.64 -4.11
C ILE A 249 -17.55 -16.98 -3.91
N VAL A 250 -17.56 -15.69 -3.67
CA VAL A 250 -16.38 -14.88 -3.34
C VAL A 250 -16.53 -14.22 -1.97
N THR A 251 -15.44 -13.85 -1.35
CA THR A 251 -15.45 -13.15 -0.06
C THR A 251 -15.67 -11.64 -0.22
N ASN A 252 -15.95 -10.95 0.88
CA ASN A 252 -16.02 -9.48 0.90
C ASN A 252 -14.67 -8.81 0.57
N ASP A 253 -13.58 -9.55 0.59
CA ASP A 253 -12.27 -9.07 0.15
C ASP A 253 -12.14 -8.96 -1.37
N TYR A 254 -13.16 -9.42 -2.11
CA TYR A 254 -13.18 -9.40 -3.57
C TYR A 254 -13.84 -8.11 -4.07
N LYS A 255 -13.07 -7.22 -4.67
CA LYS A 255 -13.46 -5.87 -5.04
C LYS A 255 -13.38 -5.67 -6.54
N TYR A 256 -14.28 -4.87 -7.08
CA TYR A 256 -14.54 -4.77 -8.52
C TYR A 256 -14.20 -3.40 -9.07
N ASN A 257 -13.98 -3.36 -10.36
CA ASN A 257 -13.81 -2.18 -11.19
C ASN A 257 -12.65 -1.29 -10.75
N LEU A 258 -12.24 -0.41 -11.62
CA LEU A 258 -11.31 0.66 -11.35
C LEU A 258 -11.96 1.96 -11.75
N TYR A 259 -12.06 2.87 -10.80
CA TYR A 259 -12.59 4.20 -10.96
C TYR A 259 -11.53 5.25 -10.69
N TYR A 260 -11.76 6.43 -11.25
CA TYR A 260 -10.88 7.57 -11.06
C TYR A 260 -11.64 8.88 -11.04
N LEU A 261 -11.20 9.78 -10.17
CA LEU A 261 -11.52 11.19 -10.18
C LEU A 261 -10.30 12.01 -9.74
N LYS A 262 -10.31 13.31 -10.03
CA LYS A 262 -9.36 14.25 -9.45
C LYS A 262 -10.09 15.40 -8.76
N ILE A 263 -9.48 15.93 -7.71
CA ILE A 263 -9.96 17.10 -6.97
C ILE A 263 -8.95 18.22 -7.15
N ASP A 264 -9.42 19.37 -7.60
CA ASP A 264 -8.68 20.63 -7.55
C ASP A 264 -8.68 21.12 -6.09
N LEU A 265 -7.52 21.17 -5.48
CA LEU A 265 -7.38 21.48 -4.05
C LEU A 265 -7.58 22.97 -3.72
N GLN A 266 -7.50 23.86 -4.71
CA GLN A 266 -7.79 25.26 -4.52
C GLN A 266 -9.30 25.53 -4.52
N THR A 267 -10.00 24.93 -5.47
CA THR A 267 -11.45 25.16 -5.66
C THR A 267 -12.32 24.11 -5.01
N GLN A 268 -11.75 22.99 -4.56
CA GLN A 268 -12.42 21.80 -4.03
C GLN A 268 -13.40 21.14 -5.01
N ARG A 269 -13.26 21.44 -6.30
CA ARG A 269 -14.09 20.85 -7.36
C ARG A 269 -13.52 19.51 -7.81
N ALA A 270 -14.40 18.57 -8.04
CA ALA A 270 -14.06 17.26 -8.56
C ALA A 270 -14.29 17.18 -10.08
N TYR A 271 -13.43 16.42 -10.74
CA TYR A 271 -13.49 16.17 -12.18
C TYR A 271 -13.20 14.70 -12.49
N ASN A 272 -13.82 14.17 -13.53
CA ASN A 272 -13.40 12.90 -14.08
C ASN A 272 -12.14 13.06 -14.93
N PHE A 273 -11.65 11.95 -15.49
CA PHE A 273 -10.43 11.96 -16.34
C PHE A 273 -10.54 12.91 -17.53
N PHE A 274 -11.71 13.05 -18.14
CA PHE A 274 -11.94 13.87 -19.30
C PHE A 274 -12.23 15.35 -18.98
N GLY A 275 -12.13 15.75 -17.71
CA GLY A 275 -12.34 17.13 -17.28
C GLY A 275 -13.83 17.50 -17.07
N LYS A 276 -14.74 16.55 -17.14
CA LYS A 276 -16.14 16.77 -16.77
C LYS A 276 -16.22 17.02 -15.27
N SER A 277 -16.87 18.13 -14.88
CA SER A 277 -17.14 18.41 -13.46
C SER A 277 -18.07 17.39 -12.88
N LEU A 278 -17.75 16.93 -11.67
CA LEU A 278 -18.51 15.96 -10.90
C LEU A 278 -19.13 16.64 -9.67
N LYS A 279 -20.35 16.26 -9.34
CA LYS A 279 -20.97 16.65 -8.07
C LYS A 279 -20.56 15.66 -7.00
N LEU A 280 -19.96 16.14 -5.92
CA LEU A 280 -19.65 15.33 -4.73
C LEU A 280 -20.86 15.27 -3.79
N PRO A 281 -21.02 14.19 -3.02
CA PRO A 281 -20.22 12.95 -3.08
C PRO A 281 -20.56 12.08 -4.29
N ILE A 282 -19.62 11.24 -4.71
CA ILE A 282 -19.81 10.29 -5.82
C ILE A 282 -20.59 9.08 -5.30
N ASP A 283 -21.74 8.83 -5.86
CA ASP A 283 -22.52 7.59 -5.70
C ASP A 283 -22.11 6.52 -6.72
N LEU A 284 -22.61 5.31 -6.57
CA LEU A 284 -22.30 4.19 -7.46
C LEU A 284 -22.72 4.44 -8.92
N ASN A 285 -23.87 5.08 -9.13
CA ASN A 285 -24.36 5.40 -10.48
C ASN A 285 -23.42 6.39 -11.17
N THR A 286 -23.02 7.46 -10.48
CA THR A 286 -22.06 8.43 -10.98
C THR A 286 -20.69 7.79 -11.21
N ALA A 287 -20.22 6.93 -10.30
CA ALA A 287 -18.97 6.19 -10.45
C ALA A 287 -19.00 5.34 -11.73
N ASN A 288 -20.02 4.54 -11.95
CA ASN A 288 -20.17 3.69 -13.12
C ASN A 288 -20.28 4.48 -14.43
N LYS A 289 -20.96 5.62 -14.40
CA LYS A 289 -21.20 6.44 -15.60
C LYS A 289 -20.01 7.32 -15.97
N ASP A 290 -19.43 7.99 -15.00
CA ASP A 290 -18.52 9.12 -15.23
C ASP A 290 -17.09 8.91 -14.75
N CYS A 291 -16.84 7.95 -13.85
CA CYS A 291 -15.52 7.74 -13.23
C CYS A 291 -14.83 6.44 -13.66
N ILE A 292 -15.52 5.56 -14.38
CA ILE A 292 -14.99 4.23 -14.69
C ILE A 292 -13.80 4.29 -15.66
N ILE A 293 -12.70 3.68 -15.25
CA ILE A 293 -11.47 3.49 -16.04
C ILE A 293 -11.42 2.07 -16.62
N TRP A 294 -11.84 1.11 -15.82
CA TRP A 294 -11.89 -0.29 -16.20
C TRP A 294 -13.10 -0.98 -15.55
N ASN A 295 -14.09 -1.31 -16.38
CA ASN A 295 -15.10 -2.29 -16.00
C ASN A 295 -14.45 -3.67 -16.02
N THR A 296 -14.30 -4.29 -14.87
CA THR A 296 -13.58 -5.56 -14.72
C THR A 296 -14.47 -6.78 -15.01
N GLU A 297 -15.75 -6.57 -15.29
CA GLU A 297 -16.69 -7.62 -15.67
C GLU A 297 -16.72 -8.79 -14.67
N GLY A 298 -16.75 -8.48 -13.37
CA GLY A 298 -16.77 -9.47 -12.31
C GLY A 298 -15.39 -9.99 -11.89
N ARG A 299 -14.29 -9.60 -12.55
CA ARG A 299 -12.94 -9.84 -12.05
C ARG A 299 -12.62 -8.90 -10.89
N GLY A 300 -11.91 -9.40 -9.88
CA GLY A 300 -11.72 -8.64 -8.65
C GLY A 300 -10.28 -8.54 -8.16
N SER A 301 -10.10 -7.66 -7.20
CA SER A 301 -8.85 -7.34 -6.53
C SER A 301 -9.06 -7.28 -5.00
N GLY A 302 -7.97 -7.28 -4.23
CA GLY A 302 -8.03 -7.09 -2.77
C GLY A 302 -7.85 -5.62 -2.36
N ILE A 303 -6.98 -4.88 -3.03
CA ILE A 303 -6.59 -3.51 -2.69
C ILE A 303 -6.76 -2.56 -3.88
N PRO A 304 -6.94 -1.25 -3.63
CA PRO A 304 -6.98 -0.26 -4.70
C PRO A 304 -5.64 -0.23 -5.46
N PRO A 305 -5.59 0.32 -6.70
CA PRO A 305 -4.36 0.36 -7.47
C PRO A 305 -3.33 1.34 -6.90
N GLN A 306 -2.05 1.15 -7.22
CA GLN A 306 -1.06 2.21 -7.10
C GLN A 306 -1.22 3.19 -8.25
N ILE A 307 -1.20 4.48 -7.94
CA ILE A 307 -1.30 5.56 -8.92
C ILE A 307 0.08 6.17 -9.12
N ILE A 308 0.41 6.50 -10.36
CA ILE A 308 1.51 7.41 -10.70
C ILE A 308 1.03 8.40 -11.76
N GLU A 309 1.70 9.51 -11.93
CA GLU A 309 1.59 10.32 -13.16
C GLU A 309 2.54 9.77 -14.22
N ASP A 310 2.04 9.66 -15.45
CA ASP A 310 2.87 9.35 -16.60
C ASP A 310 3.67 10.59 -17.05
N LYS A 311 4.55 10.45 -18.03
CA LYS A 311 5.36 11.55 -18.56
C LYS A 311 4.55 12.73 -19.14
N ASN A 312 3.26 12.58 -19.31
CA ASN A 312 2.35 13.62 -19.83
C ASN A 312 1.47 14.21 -18.71
N GLY A 313 1.70 13.84 -17.45
CA GLY A 313 0.88 14.24 -16.29
C GLY A 313 -0.48 13.54 -16.22
N ASN A 314 -0.68 12.44 -16.95
CA ASN A 314 -1.89 11.66 -16.84
C ASN A 314 -1.75 10.59 -15.75
N PRO A 315 -2.83 10.30 -15.01
CA PRO A 315 -2.82 9.19 -14.06
C PRO A 315 -2.66 7.85 -14.79
N ALA A 316 -1.80 7.01 -14.24
CA ALA A 316 -1.63 5.62 -14.64
C ALA A 316 -1.62 4.73 -13.39
N PHE A 317 -2.01 3.46 -13.56
CA PHE A 317 -2.32 2.60 -12.44
C PHE A 317 -1.61 1.26 -12.55
N LEU A 318 -0.94 0.85 -11.47
CA LEU A 318 -0.52 -0.53 -11.27
C LEU A 318 -1.58 -1.26 -10.46
N HIS A 319 -2.23 -2.25 -11.03
CA HIS A 319 -3.34 -2.96 -10.42
C HIS A 319 -3.19 -4.47 -10.52
N VAL A 320 -3.52 -5.18 -9.45
CA VAL A 320 -3.59 -6.64 -9.43
C VAL A 320 -5.04 -7.08 -9.52
N ILE A 321 -5.34 -8.01 -10.43
CA ILE A 321 -6.71 -8.44 -10.66
C ILE A 321 -6.76 -9.92 -11.03
N THR A 322 -7.87 -10.59 -10.73
CA THR A 322 -8.10 -11.97 -11.15
C THR A 322 -8.25 -12.08 -12.67
N GLU A 323 -7.81 -13.22 -13.19
CA GLU A 323 -7.92 -13.58 -14.60
C GLU A 323 -9.22 -14.35 -14.90
N GLU A 324 -9.30 -14.99 -16.06
CA GLU A 324 -10.42 -15.87 -16.43
C GLU A 324 -10.61 -17.02 -15.44
N ASN A 325 -9.54 -17.51 -14.86
CA ASN A 325 -9.57 -18.40 -13.72
C ASN A 325 -9.44 -17.59 -12.44
N ILE A 326 -10.43 -17.67 -11.54
CA ILE A 326 -10.48 -16.94 -10.26
C ILE A 326 -9.23 -17.14 -9.38
N ASN A 327 -8.54 -18.25 -9.54
CA ASN A 327 -7.32 -18.59 -8.80
C ASN A 327 -6.04 -18.03 -9.44
N LYS A 328 -6.14 -17.37 -10.59
CA LYS A 328 -5.02 -16.71 -11.26
C LYS A 328 -5.17 -15.21 -11.13
N LEU A 329 -4.11 -14.55 -10.71
CA LEU A 329 -4.04 -13.10 -10.58
C LEU A 329 -2.91 -12.57 -11.44
N GLN A 330 -3.11 -11.37 -11.96
CA GLN A 330 -2.19 -10.71 -12.88
C GLN A 330 -2.01 -9.25 -12.49
N TYR A 331 -0.78 -8.76 -12.53
CA TYR A 331 -0.51 -7.33 -12.50
C TYR A 331 -0.74 -6.74 -13.87
N TYR A 332 -1.46 -5.63 -13.89
CA TYR A 332 -1.70 -4.81 -15.06
C TYR A 332 -1.19 -3.40 -14.84
N PHE A 333 -0.56 -2.84 -15.85
CA PHE A 333 -0.35 -1.42 -15.94
C PHE A 333 -1.44 -0.81 -16.83
N VAL A 334 -2.25 0.07 -16.23
CA VAL A 334 -3.40 0.70 -16.89
C VAL A 334 -3.05 2.15 -17.16
N LYS A 335 -3.02 2.54 -18.41
CA LYS A 335 -2.71 3.94 -18.83
C LYS A 335 -3.55 4.38 -20.01
N PHE A 336 -3.74 5.68 -20.13
CA PHE A 336 -4.44 6.27 -21.26
C PHE A 336 -3.49 6.44 -22.43
N LEU A 337 -3.80 5.77 -23.54
CA LEU A 337 -2.99 5.79 -24.75
C LEU A 337 -3.90 5.70 -25.98
N ASN A 338 -3.59 6.50 -27.03
CA ASN A 338 -4.37 6.50 -28.28
C ASN A 338 -5.89 6.65 -28.04
N LYS A 339 -6.26 7.61 -27.18
CA LYS A 339 -7.65 7.94 -26.81
C LYS A 339 -8.43 6.82 -26.11
N LYS A 340 -7.76 5.84 -25.56
CA LYS A 340 -8.37 4.72 -24.80
C LYS A 340 -7.53 4.28 -23.61
N TRP A 341 -8.17 3.67 -22.64
CA TRP A 341 -7.49 3.00 -21.53
C TRP A 341 -6.92 1.65 -21.98
N THR A 342 -5.60 1.54 -21.95
CA THR A 342 -4.86 0.31 -22.27
C THR A 342 -4.51 -0.41 -20.97
N LYS A 343 -4.68 -1.73 -20.94
CA LYS A 343 -4.39 -2.62 -19.81
C LYS A 343 -3.30 -3.59 -20.24
N SER A 344 -2.07 -3.29 -19.87
CA SER A 344 -0.90 -4.09 -20.25
C SER A 344 -0.53 -5.06 -19.15
N PRO A 345 -0.59 -6.38 -19.37
CA PRO A 345 -0.19 -7.37 -18.37
C PRO A 345 1.33 -7.28 -18.15
N ILE A 346 1.78 -7.44 -16.90
CA ILE A 346 3.19 -7.44 -16.55
C ILE A 346 3.64 -8.83 -16.13
N ARG A 347 3.09 -9.33 -15.02
CA ARG A 347 3.51 -10.56 -14.36
C ARG A 347 2.37 -11.12 -13.50
N SER A 348 2.30 -12.42 -13.36
CA SER A 348 1.35 -13.07 -12.45
C SER A 348 1.63 -12.69 -11.00
N SER A 349 0.57 -12.47 -10.24
CA SER A 349 0.59 -12.34 -8.78
C SER A 349 0.13 -13.63 -8.14
N ASN A 350 0.66 -13.95 -6.97
CA ASN A 350 0.21 -15.12 -6.21
C ASN A 350 -0.90 -14.78 -5.19
N HIS A 351 -1.22 -13.50 -5.01
CA HIS A 351 -2.27 -13.08 -4.07
C HIS A 351 -2.89 -11.72 -4.43
N GLN A 352 -4.17 -11.54 -4.12
CA GLN A 352 -4.92 -10.30 -4.38
C GLN A 352 -4.53 -9.14 -3.46
N TRP A 353 -3.91 -9.41 -2.30
CA TRP A 353 -3.45 -8.43 -1.34
C TRP A 353 -1.97 -8.05 -1.50
N ASN A 354 -1.35 -8.48 -2.58
CA ASN A 354 0.03 -8.09 -2.87
C ASN A 354 0.11 -6.60 -3.17
N ASN A 355 0.78 -5.87 -2.30
CA ASN A 355 0.94 -4.43 -2.40
C ASN A 355 2.27 -4.08 -3.06
N ALA A 356 2.29 -4.17 -4.37
CA ALA A 356 3.36 -3.74 -5.26
C ALA A 356 3.44 -2.21 -5.33
N ASP A 357 4.54 -1.67 -5.81
CA ASP A 357 4.70 -0.24 -6.06
C ASP A 357 5.36 0.02 -7.43
N ILE A 358 5.23 1.23 -7.96
CA ILE A 358 5.74 1.61 -9.27
C ILE A 358 6.26 3.05 -9.24
N ILE A 359 7.32 3.30 -9.99
CA ILE A 359 7.90 4.64 -10.12
C ILE A 359 8.34 4.91 -11.56
N PHE A 360 8.30 6.16 -11.97
CA PHE A 360 8.88 6.61 -13.22
C PHE A 360 10.23 7.29 -12.96
N LYS A 361 11.32 6.64 -13.38
CA LYS A 361 12.69 7.15 -13.24
C LYS A 361 13.50 6.87 -14.49
N LYS A 362 14.46 7.76 -14.82
CA LYS A 362 15.37 7.61 -15.98
C LYS A 362 14.61 7.28 -17.28
N ASN A 363 13.47 7.95 -17.50
CA ASN A 363 12.58 7.76 -18.66
C ASN A 363 11.97 6.35 -18.81
N LYS A 364 11.93 5.55 -17.74
CA LYS A 364 11.34 4.21 -17.72
C LYS A 364 10.43 4.04 -16.52
N TYR A 365 9.42 3.21 -16.68
CA TYR A 365 8.62 2.69 -15.58
C TYR A 365 9.36 1.55 -14.93
N HIS A 366 9.43 1.57 -13.61
CA HIS A 366 9.99 0.50 -12.78
C HIS A 366 8.90 0.00 -11.84
N ALA A 367 8.38 -1.19 -12.09
CA ALA A 367 7.38 -1.85 -11.25
C ALA A 367 8.07 -2.85 -10.34
N TYR A 368 7.83 -2.72 -9.04
CA TYR A 368 8.33 -3.61 -8.00
C TYR A 368 7.17 -4.50 -7.58
N LEU A 369 7.17 -5.74 -8.05
CA LEU A 369 6.05 -6.67 -7.95
C LEU A 369 6.30 -7.72 -6.89
N ILE A 370 5.23 -8.15 -6.23
CA ILE A 370 5.24 -9.30 -5.32
C ILE A 370 4.77 -10.51 -6.11
N THR A 371 5.67 -11.49 -6.27
CA THR A 371 5.46 -12.65 -7.15
C THR A 371 5.79 -13.95 -6.42
N GLY A 372 5.62 -15.08 -7.08
CA GLY A 372 5.98 -16.40 -6.58
C GLY A 372 4.86 -17.40 -6.73
N ASP A 373 5.10 -18.60 -6.22
CA ASP A 373 4.11 -19.66 -6.21
C ASP A 373 2.98 -19.36 -5.23
N LYS A 374 1.80 -19.85 -5.51
CA LYS A 374 0.66 -19.77 -4.63
C LYS A 374 0.97 -20.55 -3.36
N VAL A 375 1.31 -19.83 -2.29
CA VAL A 375 1.73 -20.44 -1.01
C VAL A 375 0.53 -20.94 -0.21
N ILE A 376 -0.66 -20.39 -0.47
CA ILE A 376 -1.85 -20.60 0.36
C ILE A 376 -3.05 -20.81 -0.55
N LYS A 377 -3.95 -21.69 -0.12
CA LYS A 377 -5.29 -21.78 -0.69
C LYS A 377 -5.94 -20.41 -0.58
N THR A 378 -6.36 -19.85 -1.70
CA THR A 378 -7.17 -18.65 -1.65
C THR A 378 -8.48 -18.95 -0.94
N PRO A 379 -9.07 -17.98 -0.24
CA PRO A 379 -10.38 -18.17 0.41
C PRO A 379 -11.47 -18.70 -0.51
N PHE A 380 -11.29 -18.56 -1.83
CA PHE A 380 -12.26 -18.95 -2.85
C PHE A 380 -12.53 -20.44 -2.92
N ASP A 381 -11.47 -21.27 -2.88
CA ASP A 381 -11.61 -22.73 -3.03
C ASP A 381 -12.32 -23.36 -1.83
N ASP A 382 -12.04 -22.83 -0.62
CA ASP A 382 -12.59 -23.36 0.62
C ASP A 382 -13.93 -22.71 0.98
N ALA A 383 -14.18 -21.47 0.56
CA ALA A 383 -15.44 -20.78 0.80
C ALA A 383 -16.63 -21.52 0.18
N GLN A 384 -16.53 -21.94 -1.08
CA GLN A 384 -17.59 -22.70 -1.74
C GLN A 384 -17.85 -24.03 -1.03
N LYS A 385 -16.78 -24.73 -0.67
CA LYS A 385 -16.89 -26.00 0.05
C LYS A 385 -17.55 -25.82 1.43
N PHE A 386 -17.17 -24.77 2.15
CA PHE A 386 -17.75 -24.44 3.44
C PHE A 386 -19.25 -24.08 3.33
N LEU A 387 -19.62 -23.24 2.39
CA LEU A 387 -21.02 -22.85 2.16
C LEU A 387 -21.90 -24.03 1.79
N ASN A 388 -21.38 -24.96 0.99
CA ASN A 388 -22.09 -26.20 0.63
C ASN A 388 -22.30 -27.12 1.84
N GLN A 389 -21.36 -27.12 2.80
CA GLN A 389 -21.43 -27.96 3.99
C GLN A 389 -22.27 -27.39 5.12
N LYS A 390 -22.28 -26.07 5.29
CA LYS A 390 -22.83 -25.36 6.47
C LYS A 390 -24.07 -24.49 6.17
N GLY A 391 -24.41 -24.35 4.90
CA GLY A 391 -25.42 -23.40 4.46
C GLY A 391 -24.93 -21.94 4.46
N LEU A 392 -25.66 -21.09 3.76
CA LEU A 392 -25.22 -19.74 3.37
C LEU A 392 -25.15 -18.70 4.50
N LYS A 393 -25.29 -19.05 5.77
CA LYS A 393 -25.54 -18.08 6.83
C LYS A 393 -24.35 -17.69 7.70
N ASN A 394 -23.14 -18.22 7.48
CA ASN A 394 -22.02 -17.98 8.39
C ASN A 394 -20.77 -17.47 7.66
N TRP A 395 -20.82 -16.24 7.20
CA TRP A 395 -19.76 -15.58 6.43
C TRP A 395 -18.49 -15.29 7.23
N THR A 396 -18.60 -15.06 8.53
CA THR A 396 -17.44 -14.83 9.40
C THR A 396 -16.46 -16.00 9.35
N LYS A 397 -16.95 -17.21 9.14
CA LYS A 397 -16.10 -18.40 9.04
C LYS A 397 -15.39 -18.60 7.70
N ILE A 398 -15.84 -17.93 6.63
CA ILE A 398 -15.10 -17.94 5.36
C ILE A 398 -13.73 -17.29 5.51
N ASN A 399 -13.65 -16.22 6.29
CA ASN A 399 -12.38 -15.55 6.59
C ASN A 399 -11.44 -16.42 7.46
N GLU A 400 -11.97 -17.35 8.24
CA GLU A 400 -11.18 -18.31 9.01
C GLU A 400 -10.57 -19.42 8.15
N LEU A 401 -11.13 -19.67 6.95
CA LEU A 401 -10.59 -20.66 6.00
C LEU A 401 -9.38 -20.16 5.22
N SER A 402 -9.03 -18.91 5.33
CA SER A 402 -7.97 -18.26 4.55
C SER A 402 -6.55 -18.55 5.05
N GLY A 403 -6.36 -19.49 5.97
CA GLY A 403 -5.06 -19.75 6.57
C GLY A 403 -4.73 -18.83 7.74
N GLY A 404 -3.50 -18.79 8.16
CA GLY A 404 -3.03 -17.92 9.22
C GLY A 404 -3.17 -16.43 8.88
N TYR A 405 -3.12 -15.59 9.88
CA TYR A 405 -3.33 -14.15 9.73
C TYR A 405 -2.41 -13.49 8.67
N MET A 406 -1.14 -13.89 8.62
CA MET A 406 -0.18 -13.37 7.64
C MET A 406 -0.53 -13.79 6.21
N ASP A 407 -0.99 -14.98 6.03
CA ASP A 407 -1.39 -15.55 4.77
C ASP A 407 -2.56 -14.79 4.13
N LYS A 408 -3.48 -14.32 4.94
CA LYS A 408 -4.61 -13.50 4.52
C LYS A 408 -4.19 -12.21 3.81
N HIS A 409 -2.99 -11.71 4.04
CA HIS A 409 -2.51 -10.43 3.55
C HIS A 409 -1.55 -10.53 2.36
N GLY A 410 -1.43 -11.70 1.76
CA GLY A 410 -0.55 -11.93 0.62
C GLY A 410 0.92 -12.02 1.01
N GLY A 411 1.78 -11.87 0.04
CA GLY A 411 3.22 -11.89 0.16
C GLY A 411 3.89 -12.88 -0.79
N GLY A 412 5.14 -12.61 -1.13
CA GLY A 412 5.91 -13.42 -2.08
C GLY A 412 7.33 -12.93 -2.21
N GLN A 413 7.94 -13.17 -3.36
CA GLN A 413 9.25 -12.65 -3.74
C GLN A 413 9.11 -11.29 -4.41
N ILE A 414 10.12 -10.44 -4.31
CA ILE A 414 10.12 -9.13 -4.97
C ILE A 414 10.86 -9.23 -6.30
N GLU A 415 10.20 -8.84 -7.38
CA GLU A 415 10.76 -8.70 -8.71
C GLU A 415 10.66 -7.27 -9.21
N GLU A 416 11.72 -6.73 -9.81
CA GLU A 416 11.70 -5.48 -10.54
C GLU A 416 11.50 -5.75 -12.03
N TRP A 417 10.48 -5.09 -12.60
CA TRP A 417 10.13 -5.14 -14.01
C TRP A 417 10.20 -3.75 -14.61
N VAL A 418 10.74 -3.61 -15.81
CA VAL A 418 11.01 -2.32 -16.45
C VAL A 418 10.33 -2.21 -17.79
N SER A 419 9.78 -1.02 -18.10
CA SER A 419 9.18 -0.69 -19.38
C SER A 419 9.48 0.75 -19.78
N GLU A 420 9.77 0.99 -21.07
CA GLU A 420 9.93 2.34 -21.63
C GLU A 420 8.58 2.96 -22.02
N ASP A 421 7.65 2.13 -22.43
CA ASP A 421 6.38 2.55 -23.01
C ASP A 421 5.16 2.27 -22.11
N GLY A 422 5.34 1.47 -21.03
CA GLY A 422 4.28 1.00 -20.15
C GLY A 422 3.40 -0.09 -20.79
N ILE A 423 3.84 -0.67 -21.91
CA ILE A 423 3.15 -1.75 -22.63
C ILE A 423 3.98 -3.03 -22.59
N ASN A 424 5.23 -2.91 -23.01
CA ASN A 424 6.20 -3.99 -23.07
C ASN A 424 7.04 -4.02 -21.80
N TRP A 425 6.95 -5.08 -21.02
CA TRP A 425 7.61 -5.20 -19.73
C TRP A 425 8.66 -6.28 -19.77
N ASN A 426 9.85 -5.98 -19.24
CA ASN A 426 10.96 -6.90 -19.14
C ASN A 426 11.35 -7.09 -17.68
N PHE A 427 11.61 -8.32 -17.30
CA PHE A 427 12.20 -8.65 -16.01
C PHE A 427 13.59 -7.99 -15.92
N TYR A 428 13.86 -7.33 -14.80
CA TYR A 428 15.14 -6.67 -14.58
C TYR A 428 15.97 -7.40 -13.53
N LYS A 429 15.44 -7.58 -12.32
CA LYS A 429 16.14 -8.29 -11.23
C LYS A 429 15.19 -8.79 -10.16
N LYS A 430 15.68 -9.72 -9.34
CA LYS A 430 15.09 -10.05 -8.04
C LYS A 430 15.69 -9.19 -6.94
N ILE A 431 14.88 -8.89 -5.92
CA ILE A 431 15.30 -8.15 -4.74
C ILE A 431 15.16 -9.11 -3.56
N VAL A 432 16.32 -9.57 -3.06
CA VAL A 432 16.40 -10.58 -2.00
C VAL A 432 17.26 -10.02 -0.88
N PRO A 433 16.72 -9.81 0.34
CA PRO A 433 17.50 -9.42 1.49
C PRO A 433 18.52 -10.50 1.86
N GLU A 434 19.70 -10.09 2.33
CA GLU A 434 20.66 -11.01 2.88
C GLU A 434 20.09 -11.74 4.11
N ASN A 435 20.52 -12.97 4.32
CA ASN A 435 20.06 -13.84 5.42
C ASN A 435 18.56 -14.22 5.35
N THR A 436 17.93 -14.10 4.18
CA THR A 436 16.60 -14.65 3.92
C THR A 436 16.69 -15.85 2.97
N ASP A 437 15.85 -16.84 3.21
CA ASP A 437 15.73 -18.06 2.42
C ASP A 437 14.43 -18.08 1.59
N SER A 438 14.14 -19.18 0.92
CA SER A 438 12.94 -19.38 0.11
C SER A 438 11.63 -19.33 0.91
N ASP A 439 11.71 -19.43 2.23
CA ASP A 439 10.54 -19.43 3.13
C ASP A 439 10.10 -18.02 3.52
N TRP A 440 10.91 -17.01 3.17
CA TRP A 440 10.50 -15.64 3.37
C TRP A 440 9.47 -15.18 2.33
N ARG A 441 8.48 -14.44 2.82
CA ARG A 441 7.45 -13.77 2.03
C ARG A 441 7.48 -12.29 2.32
N PHE A 442 7.54 -11.47 1.27
CA PHE A 442 7.66 -10.01 1.35
C PHE A 442 6.38 -9.34 0.86
N ASN A 443 6.02 -8.20 1.45
CA ASN A 443 4.87 -7.42 1.01
C ASN A 443 5.00 -5.94 1.41
N ASN A 444 4.03 -5.15 0.99
CA ASN A 444 3.84 -3.73 1.31
C ASN A 444 5.05 -2.86 0.94
N ILE A 445 5.46 -2.94 -0.34
CA ILE A 445 6.47 -2.05 -0.90
C ILE A 445 5.97 -0.61 -0.84
N GLN A 446 6.80 0.29 -0.33
CA GLN A 446 6.49 1.70 -0.21
C GLN A 446 7.73 2.55 -0.48
N PHE A 447 7.71 3.36 -1.54
CA PHE A 447 8.75 4.38 -1.75
C PHE A 447 8.72 5.44 -0.65
N ILE A 448 9.90 5.82 -0.19
CA ILE A 448 10.09 6.82 0.84
C ILE A 448 9.75 8.20 0.26
N LYS A 449 9.19 9.08 1.06
CA LYS A 449 8.96 10.47 0.70
C LYS A 449 9.90 11.41 1.48
N ASP A 450 10.25 12.54 0.87
CA ASP A 450 10.86 13.64 1.60
C ASP A 450 9.79 14.46 2.36
N ARG A 451 10.23 15.45 3.14
CA ARG A 451 9.31 16.33 3.89
C ARG A 451 8.38 17.18 3.02
N PHE A 452 8.72 17.32 1.74
CA PHE A 452 7.87 18.03 0.78
C PHE A 452 6.87 17.11 0.09
N GLY A 453 6.87 15.82 0.44
CA GLY A 453 6.01 14.79 -0.14
C GLY A 453 6.49 14.25 -1.49
N ASN A 454 7.70 14.62 -1.94
CA ASN A 454 8.27 14.06 -3.16
C ASN A 454 8.78 12.65 -2.91
N GLN A 455 8.51 11.76 -3.86
CA GLN A 455 8.95 10.37 -3.77
C GLN A 455 10.46 10.26 -4.04
N ILE A 456 11.18 9.60 -3.13
CA ILE A 456 12.61 9.29 -3.29
C ILE A 456 12.73 8.10 -4.23
N LYS A 457 13.28 8.32 -5.42
CA LYS A 457 13.26 7.34 -6.52
C LYS A 457 14.16 6.12 -6.30
N ASP A 458 15.08 6.22 -5.35
CA ASP A 458 16.13 5.22 -5.13
C ASP A 458 16.04 4.57 -3.74
N ALA A 459 14.92 4.77 -3.03
CA ALA A 459 14.72 4.20 -1.70
C ALA A 459 13.28 3.80 -1.44
N PHE A 460 13.08 2.60 -0.91
CA PHE A 460 11.78 2.13 -0.44
C PHE A 460 11.90 1.20 0.76
N ILE A 461 10.81 1.04 1.46
CA ILE A 461 10.67 0.06 2.55
C ILE A 461 9.69 -1.03 2.18
N PHE A 462 9.86 -2.18 2.79
CA PHE A 462 8.95 -3.31 2.73
C PHE A 462 9.11 -4.16 3.99
N TYR A 463 8.24 -5.12 4.21
CA TYR A 463 8.42 -6.08 5.30
C TYR A 463 8.25 -7.50 4.78
N GLY A 464 8.71 -8.46 5.57
CA GLY A 464 8.56 -9.86 5.27
C GLY A 464 8.41 -10.71 6.52
N TRP A 465 7.99 -11.95 6.33
CA TRP A 465 7.89 -12.97 7.36
C TRP A 465 8.35 -14.31 6.83
N ASN A 466 8.83 -15.15 7.73
CA ASN A 466 9.23 -16.51 7.42
C ASN A 466 8.06 -17.46 7.68
N ILE A 467 7.66 -18.25 6.68
CA ILE A 467 6.54 -19.19 6.79
C ILE A 467 6.85 -20.45 7.60
N SER A 468 8.14 -20.80 7.71
CA SER A 468 8.62 -21.96 8.45
C SER A 468 8.98 -21.66 9.91
N LYS A 469 9.13 -20.38 10.25
CA LYS A 469 9.48 -19.90 11.59
C LYS A 469 8.35 -19.03 12.11
N GLU A 470 7.58 -19.57 13.00
CA GLU A 470 6.46 -18.84 13.59
C GLU A 470 6.91 -17.50 14.17
N ARG A 471 6.17 -16.43 13.82
CA ARG A 471 6.35 -15.06 14.32
C ARG A 471 7.67 -14.37 13.93
N GLN A 472 8.47 -14.94 13.03
CA GLN A 472 9.63 -14.23 12.53
C GLN A 472 9.22 -13.25 11.42
N THR A 473 9.18 -11.95 11.75
CA THR A 473 8.95 -10.86 10.80
C THR A 473 10.09 -9.86 10.88
N SER A 474 10.35 -9.17 9.78
CA SER A 474 11.34 -8.09 9.71
C SER A 474 10.92 -7.04 8.69
N GLY A 475 11.24 -5.79 8.96
CA GLY A 475 11.18 -4.71 7.99
C GLY A 475 12.51 -4.60 7.24
N PHE A 476 12.47 -4.05 6.04
CA PHE A 476 13.64 -3.89 5.18
C PHE A 476 13.63 -2.51 4.53
N LEU A 477 14.79 -1.87 4.54
CA LEU A 477 15.09 -0.64 3.83
C LEU A 477 15.95 -0.97 2.61
N TYR A 478 15.43 -0.74 1.41
CA TYR A 478 16.17 -0.83 0.15
C TYR A 478 16.72 0.53 -0.24
N LEU A 479 17.99 0.58 -0.61
CA LEU A 479 18.67 1.75 -1.16
C LEU A 479 19.34 1.36 -2.49
N ASP A 480 19.01 2.07 -3.57
CA ASP A 480 19.72 2.00 -4.86
C ASP A 480 20.96 2.90 -4.73
N ASN A 481 22.17 2.40 -5.10
CA ASN A 481 23.45 3.12 -4.93
C ASN A 481 23.81 3.93 -6.18
#